data_3f6e33a1a123c8dd3f902392ce32e6f1
#
_entry.id   3f6e33a1a123c8dd3f902392ce32e6f1
#
_cell.length_a   1.000
_cell.length_b   1.000
_cell.length_c   1.000
_cell.angle_alpha   90.00
_cell.angle_beta   90.00
_cell.angle_gamma   90.00
#
_symmetry.space_group_name_H-M   'P 1'
#
loop_
_entity.id
_entity.type
_entity.pdbx_description
1 polymer ?
#
loop_
_entity_poly.entity_id
_entity_poly.type
_entity_poly.pdbx_seq_one_letter_code
_entity_poly.pdbx_strand_id
1 'polypeptide(L)'
;MRAIRLEEPKNFQYVDVEQPGSPGAGEALVRTHRMGICGTDYSGYLGKMPFFRYPRIPGHELGVEVVDVGEGVTNVKPGDRCSVEPYMNCGECYACRKGNSNCCDKLNVIGVMIDGGLCEQFLIRADKLHPSEKLSFEQLALVETLGIGCHATDRGAPGQGDHVLIIGAGPIGLATLEFTRLTGATITVMDMVESRLDFCRQTYGIQHTMVFQGDGSEL
;
A
#
# COMPACT_ATOMS: atom_id res chain seq x y z
N MET A 1 -12.84 -20.61 -6.46
CA MET A 1 -11.42 -20.33 -6.17
C MET A 1 -11.24 -20.13 -4.68
N ARG A 2 -10.01 -20.30 -4.16
CA ARG A 2 -9.73 -20.10 -2.74
C ARG A 2 -9.43 -18.64 -2.41
N ALA A 3 -9.86 -18.23 -1.23
CA ALA A 3 -9.53 -16.96 -0.63
C ALA A 3 -9.29 -17.12 0.87
N ILE A 4 -8.62 -16.15 1.49
CA ILE A 4 -8.54 -16.03 2.95
C ILE A 4 -9.38 -14.82 3.34
N ARG A 5 -10.41 -15.07 4.13
CA ARG A 5 -11.39 -14.06 4.52
C ARG A 5 -11.39 -13.87 6.03
N LEU A 6 -11.38 -12.63 6.46
CA LEU A 6 -11.56 -12.23 7.84
C LEU A 6 -13.08 -12.13 8.11
N GLU A 7 -13.64 -13.15 8.77
CA GLU A 7 -15.08 -13.26 9.03
C GLU A 7 -15.53 -12.26 10.07
N GLU A 8 -14.74 -12.10 11.10
CA GLU A 8 -14.91 -11.19 12.23
C GLU A 8 -13.53 -10.92 12.87
N PRO A 9 -13.39 -9.99 13.79
CA PRO A 9 -12.10 -9.75 14.46
C PRO A 9 -11.45 -11.03 14.97
N LYS A 10 -10.18 -11.23 14.63
CA LYS A 10 -9.33 -12.38 15.02
C LYS A 10 -9.69 -13.73 14.40
N ASN A 11 -10.62 -13.75 13.42
CA ASN A 11 -11.09 -14.99 12.82
C ASN A 11 -10.87 -15.00 11.31
N PHE A 12 -9.68 -15.42 10.87
CA PHE A 12 -9.39 -15.72 9.46
C PHE A 12 -9.83 -17.12 9.11
N GLN A 13 -10.46 -17.27 7.95
CA GLN A 13 -10.86 -18.57 7.40
C GLN A 13 -10.44 -18.72 5.94
N TYR A 14 -10.08 -19.95 5.56
CA TYR A 14 -10.01 -20.34 4.17
C TYR A 14 -11.43 -20.55 3.66
N VAL A 15 -11.77 -19.89 2.59
CA VAL A 15 -13.12 -19.96 2.00
C VAL A 15 -13.04 -20.23 0.50
N ASP A 16 -14.02 -20.94 -0.01
CA ASP A 16 -14.26 -21.03 -1.45
C ASP A 16 -15.19 -19.89 -1.86
N VAL A 17 -14.75 -19.11 -2.81
CA VAL A 17 -15.53 -18.02 -3.41
C VAL A 17 -15.72 -18.26 -4.90
N GLU A 18 -16.70 -17.61 -5.49
CA GLU A 18 -16.93 -17.68 -6.93
C GLU A 18 -15.70 -17.18 -7.70
N GLN A 19 -15.39 -17.83 -8.81
CA GLN A 19 -14.35 -17.33 -9.70
C GLN A 19 -14.80 -16.02 -10.35
N PRO A 20 -13.90 -15.03 -10.49
CA PRO A 20 -14.22 -13.84 -11.25
C PRO A 20 -14.53 -14.24 -12.70
N GLY A 21 -15.52 -13.55 -13.29
CA GLY A 21 -15.84 -13.70 -14.72
C GLY A 21 -14.76 -13.11 -15.62
N SER A 22 -15.04 -13.04 -16.92
CA SER A 22 -14.19 -12.33 -17.88
C SER A 22 -14.15 -10.82 -17.54
N PRO A 23 -13.00 -10.14 -17.75
CA PRO A 23 -12.89 -8.70 -17.49
C PRO A 23 -13.82 -7.91 -18.42
N GLY A 24 -14.53 -6.93 -17.85
CA GLY A 24 -15.33 -5.94 -18.59
C GLY A 24 -14.45 -4.88 -19.27
N ALA A 25 -15.08 -3.95 -20.00
CA ALA A 25 -14.37 -2.85 -20.64
C ALA A 25 -13.56 -2.03 -19.59
N GLY A 26 -12.26 -1.82 -19.85
CA GLY A 26 -11.36 -1.12 -18.95
C GLY A 26 -10.89 -1.90 -17.72
N GLU A 27 -11.26 -3.17 -17.59
CA GLU A 27 -10.85 -4.05 -16.49
C GLU A 27 -9.78 -5.05 -16.93
N ALA A 28 -9.07 -5.57 -15.95
CA ALA A 28 -8.17 -6.71 -16.09
C ALA A 28 -8.48 -7.77 -15.03
N LEU A 29 -8.33 -9.04 -15.42
CA LEU A 29 -8.29 -10.17 -14.50
C LEU A 29 -6.83 -10.37 -14.08
N VAL A 30 -6.57 -10.37 -12.78
CA VAL A 30 -5.22 -10.55 -12.24
C VAL A 30 -5.13 -11.72 -11.29
N ARG A 31 -3.94 -12.33 -11.24
CA ARG A 31 -3.56 -13.39 -10.28
C ARG A 31 -2.64 -12.82 -9.24
N THR A 32 -2.96 -13.02 -7.95
CA THR A 32 -2.10 -12.62 -6.85
C THR A 32 -0.94 -13.60 -6.68
N HIS A 33 0.28 -13.08 -6.71
CA HIS A 33 1.50 -13.85 -6.43
C HIS A 33 2.07 -13.53 -5.05
N ARG A 34 2.04 -12.25 -4.66
CA ARG A 34 2.55 -11.78 -3.35
C ARG A 34 1.65 -10.70 -2.79
N MET A 35 1.56 -10.70 -1.49
CA MET A 35 0.84 -9.69 -0.72
C MET A 35 1.71 -9.25 0.46
N GLY A 36 1.87 -7.95 0.65
CA GLY A 36 2.34 -7.35 1.89
C GLY A 36 1.24 -7.34 2.96
N ILE A 37 1.63 -7.34 4.21
CA ILE A 37 0.71 -7.19 5.35
C ILE A 37 0.89 -5.80 5.93
N CYS A 38 -0.09 -4.95 5.74
CA CYS A 38 -0.14 -3.59 6.24
C CYS A 38 -0.56 -3.53 7.71
N GLY A 39 -0.16 -2.47 8.41
CA GLY A 39 -0.71 -2.15 9.73
C GLY A 39 -2.24 -1.99 9.74
N THR A 40 -2.83 -1.62 8.61
CA THR A 40 -4.28 -1.57 8.39
C THR A 40 -4.92 -2.95 8.46
N ASP A 41 -4.29 -3.98 7.84
CA ASP A 41 -4.77 -5.37 7.91
C ASP A 41 -4.71 -5.89 9.35
N TYR A 42 -3.61 -5.57 10.06
CA TYR A 42 -3.48 -5.94 11.47
C TYR A 42 -4.52 -5.23 12.36
N SER A 43 -4.78 -3.95 12.10
CA SER A 43 -5.83 -3.21 12.81
C SER A 43 -7.23 -3.74 12.48
N GLY A 44 -7.46 -4.15 11.22
CA GLY A 44 -8.67 -4.88 10.81
C GLY A 44 -8.80 -6.20 11.55
N TYR A 45 -7.74 -7.01 11.60
CA TYR A 45 -7.72 -8.26 12.36
C TYR A 45 -8.09 -8.06 13.84
N LEU A 46 -7.62 -6.97 14.46
CA LEU A 46 -7.94 -6.66 15.87
C LEU A 46 -9.33 -6.04 16.09
N GLY A 47 -10.08 -5.73 15.04
CA GLY A 47 -11.37 -5.03 15.15
C GLY A 47 -11.23 -3.54 15.48
N LYS A 48 -10.07 -2.94 15.22
CA LYS A 48 -9.76 -1.53 15.56
C LYS A 48 -9.79 -0.58 14.36
N MET A 49 -9.95 -1.10 13.14
CA MET A 49 -9.99 -0.29 11.92
C MET A 49 -11.41 0.18 11.63
N PRO A 50 -11.72 1.48 11.72
CA PRO A 50 -13.10 1.99 11.62
C PRO A 50 -13.73 1.81 10.23
N PHE A 51 -12.92 1.70 9.17
CA PHE A 51 -13.39 1.52 7.78
C PHE A 51 -13.49 0.06 7.35
N PHE A 52 -13.09 -0.87 8.22
CA PHE A 52 -13.10 -2.29 7.92
C PHE A 52 -14.48 -2.87 8.28
N ARG A 53 -15.14 -3.50 7.32
CA ARG A 53 -16.42 -4.19 7.52
C ARG A 53 -16.24 -5.68 7.30
N TYR A 54 -16.80 -6.48 8.19
CA TYR A 54 -16.72 -7.94 8.14
C TYR A 54 -17.99 -8.53 7.51
N PRO A 55 -17.88 -9.66 6.78
CA PRO A 55 -16.64 -10.32 6.39
C PRO A 55 -15.88 -9.52 5.32
N ARG A 56 -14.53 -9.73 5.23
CA ARG A 56 -13.67 -9.04 4.27
C ARG A 56 -12.53 -9.95 3.80
N ILE A 57 -12.26 -9.98 2.50
CA ILE A 57 -11.00 -10.48 1.95
C ILE A 57 -10.03 -9.29 1.97
N PRO A 58 -8.96 -9.31 2.82
CA PRO A 58 -8.00 -8.22 2.86
C PRO A 58 -7.03 -8.26 1.68
N GLY A 59 -6.02 -7.38 1.70
CA GLY A 59 -4.92 -7.35 0.72
C GLY A 59 -4.99 -6.18 -0.24
N HIS A 60 -4.06 -5.24 -0.06
CA HIS A 60 -3.92 -4.02 -0.85
C HIS A 60 -2.48 -3.69 -1.23
N GLU A 61 -1.49 -4.36 -0.66
CA GLU A 61 -0.08 -4.31 -1.05
C GLU A 61 0.22 -5.52 -1.92
N LEU A 62 0.09 -5.42 -3.25
CA LEU A 62 -0.03 -6.59 -4.13
C LEU A 62 0.99 -6.58 -5.27
N GLY A 63 1.64 -7.75 -5.47
CA GLY A 63 2.36 -8.11 -6.68
C GLY A 63 1.55 -9.14 -7.46
N VAL A 64 1.05 -8.76 -8.62
CA VAL A 64 0.11 -9.52 -9.43
C VAL A 64 0.60 -9.77 -10.85
N GLU A 65 0.03 -10.80 -11.50
CA GLU A 65 0.19 -11.09 -12.92
C GLU A 65 -1.15 -10.84 -13.64
N VAL A 66 -1.12 -10.15 -14.76
CA VAL A 66 -2.28 -9.99 -15.62
C VAL A 66 -2.60 -11.32 -16.32
N VAL A 67 -3.81 -11.82 -16.13
CA VAL A 67 -4.28 -13.08 -16.73
C VAL A 67 -5.03 -12.80 -18.02
N ASP A 68 -5.91 -11.77 -18.01
CA ASP A 68 -6.74 -11.39 -19.14
C ASP A 68 -7.09 -9.89 -19.04
N VAL A 69 -7.48 -9.27 -20.16
CA VAL A 69 -7.83 -7.86 -20.24
C VAL A 69 -9.13 -7.66 -21.01
N GLY A 70 -9.94 -6.73 -20.56
CA GLY A 70 -11.18 -6.34 -21.21
C GLY A 70 -10.98 -5.36 -22.36
N GLU A 71 -12.08 -5.05 -23.02
CA GLU A 71 -12.10 -4.09 -24.14
C GLU A 71 -11.52 -2.73 -23.73
N GLY A 72 -10.72 -2.12 -24.62
CA GLY A 72 -10.16 -0.78 -24.44
C GLY A 72 -8.94 -0.71 -23.49
N VAL A 73 -8.49 -1.80 -22.90
CA VAL A 73 -7.27 -1.83 -22.09
C VAL A 73 -6.04 -1.79 -22.99
N THR A 74 -5.15 -0.81 -22.77
CA THR A 74 -3.94 -0.59 -23.57
C THR A 74 -2.65 -0.46 -22.77
N ASN A 75 -2.77 -0.28 -21.46
CA ASN A 75 -1.62 -0.05 -20.55
C ASN A 75 -0.99 -1.34 -20.02
N VAL A 76 -1.71 -2.46 -20.08
CA VAL A 76 -1.23 -3.79 -19.66
C VAL A 76 -1.75 -4.87 -20.60
N LYS A 77 -1.10 -6.04 -20.60
CA LYS A 77 -1.47 -7.23 -21.38
C LYS A 77 -1.27 -8.50 -20.56
N PRO A 78 -1.88 -9.64 -20.96
CA PRO A 78 -1.66 -10.94 -20.32
C PRO A 78 -0.17 -11.26 -20.19
N GLY A 79 0.23 -11.72 -19.00
CA GLY A 79 1.62 -12.03 -18.64
C GLY A 79 2.40 -10.88 -18.02
N ASP A 80 1.89 -9.65 -18.06
CA ASP A 80 2.54 -8.52 -17.40
C ASP A 80 2.50 -8.69 -15.88
N ARG A 81 3.63 -8.38 -15.24
CA ARG A 81 3.76 -8.32 -13.78
C ARG A 81 3.52 -6.90 -13.31
N CYS A 82 2.61 -6.72 -12.36
CA CYS A 82 2.18 -5.39 -11.92
C CYS A 82 2.19 -5.25 -10.41
N SER A 83 2.45 -4.03 -9.97
CA SER A 83 1.95 -3.53 -8.69
C SER A 83 0.52 -3.03 -8.85
N VAL A 84 -0.23 -3.01 -7.76
CA VAL A 84 -1.62 -2.56 -7.72
C VAL A 84 -1.72 -1.25 -6.95
N GLU A 85 -2.34 -0.22 -7.55
CA GLU A 85 -2.82 0.96 -6.83
C GLU A 85 -4.20 0.63 -6.24
N PRO A 86 -4.33 0.50 -4.90
CA PRO A 86 -5.56 -0.01 -4.28
C PRO A 86 -6.70 1.00 -4.17
N TYR A 87 -6.49 2.23 -4.61
CA TYR A 87 -7.38 3.38 -4.39
C TYR A 87 -8.36 3.53 -5.56
N MET A 88 -9.57 2.97 -5.41
CA MET A 88 -10.64 3.02 -6.42
C MET A 88 -11.39 4.35 -6.34
N ASN A 89 -10.87 5.36 -7.01
CA ASN A 89 -11.49 6.68 -7.13
C ASN A 89 -12.56 6.72 -8.24
N CYS A 90 -13.54 7.63 -8.13
CA CYS A 90 -14.65 7.69 -9.08
C CYS A 90 -14.32 8.41 -10.41
N GLY A 91 -13.27 9.22 -10.48
CA GLY A 91 -12.87 9.98 -11.66
C GLY A 91 -13.70 11.25 -11.93
N GLU A 92 -14.89 11.40 -11.35
CA GLU A 92 -15.88 12.44 -11.72
C GLU A 92 -16.13 13.51 -10.64
N CYS A 93 -15.81 13.25 -9.37
CA CYS A 93 -16.03 14.23 -8.29
C CYS A 93 -15.08 15.43 -8.39
N TYR A 94 -15.32 16.45 -7.59
CA TYR A 94 -14.51 17.67 -7.62
C TYR A 94 -13.02 17.39 -7.40
N ALA A 95 -12.68 16.57 -6.41
CA ALA A 95 -11.29 16.21 -6.11
C ALA A 95 -10.63 15.47 -7.28
N CYS A 96 -11.30 14.47 -7.85
CA CYS A 96 -10.81 13.72 -9.00
C CYS A 96 -10.55 14.62 -10.22
N ARG A 97 -11.48 15.53 -10.55
CA ARG A 97 -11.30 16.49 -11.66
C ARG A 97 -10.16 17.48 -11.44
N LYS A 98 -9.72 17.68 -10.19
CA LYS A 98 -8.55 18.49 -9.82
C LYS A 98 -7.25 17.68 -9.74
N GLY A 99 -7.26 16.39 -10.09
CA GLY A 99 -6.08 15.51 -10.00
C GLY A 99 -5.80 14.98 -8.58
N ASN A 100 -6.66 15.26 -7.61
CA ASN A 100 -6.51 14.81 -6.21
C ASN A 100 -7.35 13.56 -5.97
N SER A 101 -7.06 12.46 -6.68
CA SER A 101 -7.83 11.21 -6.62
C SER A 101 -7.88 10.59 -5.22
N ASN A 102 -6.83 10.81 -4.41
CA ASN A 102 -6.76 10.39 -3.01
C ASN A 102 -7.77 11.11 -2.10
N CYS A 103 -8.31 12.24 -2.54
CA CYS A 103 -9.36 12.99 -1.83
C CYS A 103 -10.77 12.75 -2.45
N CYS A 104 -10.95 11.66 -3.19
CA CYS A 104 -12.22 11.30 -3.79
C CYS A 104 -13.31 11.08 -2.73
N ASP A 105 -14.48 11.70 -2.90
CA ASP A 105 -15.62 11.57 -1.98
C ASP A 105 -16.28 10.18 -2.01
N LYS A 106 -16.03 9.40 -3.09
CA LYS A 106 -16.50 8.01 -3.28
C LYS A 106 -15.34 7.01 -3.25
N LEU A 107 -14.25 7.35 -2.56
CA LEU A 107 -13.06 6.50 -2.53
C LEU A 107 -13.39 5.15 -1.88
N ASN A 108 -13.03 4.06 -2.56
CA ASN A 108 -12.97 2.73 -1.98
C ASN A 108 -11.54 2.21 -2.04
N VAL A 109 -11.10 1.53 -0.99
CA VAL A 109 -9.78 0.89 -0.93
C VAL A 109 -9.98 -0.62 -0.92
N ILE A 110 -9.42 -1.31 -1.94
CA ILE A 110 -9.49 -2.77 -1.99
C ILE A 110 -8.78 -3.37 -0.77
N GLY A 111 -9.30 -4.47 -0.26
CA GLY A 111 -8.78 -5.12 0.94
C GLY A 111 -9.14 -4.44 2.26
N VAL A 112 -9.78 -3.26 2.22
CA VAL A 112 -10.19 -2.49 3.41
C VAL A 112 -11.68 -2.20 3.37
N MET A 113 -12.14 -1.41 2.41
CA MET A 113 -13.56 -1.02 2.25
C MET A 113 -14.32 -2.01 1.37
N ILE A 114 -13.65 -2.59 0.38
CA ILE A 114 -14.14 -3.64 -0.51
C ILE A 114 -13.16 -4.80 -0.50
N ASP A 115 -13.53 -5.96 -1.04
CA ASP A 115 -12.67 -7.14 -1.06
C ASP A 115 -11.39 -6.90 -1.85
N GLY A 116 -10.29 -7.47 -1.37
CA GLY A 116 -8.94 -7.28 -1.87
C GLY A 116 -8.30 -8.56 -2.42
N GLY A 117 -6.97 -8.51 -2.52
CA GLY A 117 -6.19 -9.49 -3.26
C GLY A 117 -5.74 -10.73 -2.48
N LEU A 118 -6.21 -10.97 -1.24
CA LEU A 118 -5.89 -12.22 -0.52
C LEU A 118 -6.75 -13.38 -1.02
N CYS A 119 -6.75 -13.55 -2.35
CA CYS A 119 -7.42 -14.57 -3.11
C CYS A 119 -6.59 -14.96 -4.34
N GLU A 120 -6.97 -16.03 -5.04
CA GLU A 120 -6.19 -16.50 -6.19
C GLU A 120 -6.25 -15.52 -7.38
N GLN A 121 -7.42 -14.95 -7.67
CA GLN A 121 -7.63 -14.01 -8.78
C GLN A 121 -8.72 -13.00 -8.42
N PHE A 122 -8.66 -11.83 -9.02
CA PHE A 122 -9.71 -10.81 -8.90
C PHE A 122 -9.73 -9.88 -10.11
N LEU A 123 -10.88 -9.23 -10.33
CA LEU A 123 -11.03 -8.18 -11.34
C LEU A 123 -10.65 -6.83 -10.76
N ILE A 124 -9.96 -6.02 -11.56
CA ILE A 124 -9.57 -4.67 -11.19
C ILE A 124 -9.59 -3.75 -12.42
N ARG A 125 -9.83 -2.49 -12.23
CA ARG A 125 -9.64 -1.48 -13.27
C ARG A 125 -8.18 -1.50 -13.74
N ALA A 126 -7.97 -1.58 -15.04
CA ALA A 126 -6.63 -1.68 -15.62
C ALA A 126 -5.77 -0.43 -15.38
N ASP A 127 -6.38 0.76 -15.23
CA ASP A 127 -5.67 2.00 -14.89
C ASP A 127 -5.05 1.99 -13.48
N LYS A 128 -5.37 0.99 -12.65
CA LYS A 128 -4.79 0.75 -11.33
C LYS A 128 -3.63 -0.26 -11.33
N LEU A 129 -3.21 -0.69 -12.50
CA LEU A 129 -2.09 -1.63 -12.67
C LEU A 129 -0.86 -0.91 -13.21
N HIS A 130 0.25 -1.06 -12.51
CA HIS A 130 1.55 -0.47 -12.84
C HIS A 130 2.54 -1.58 -13.21
N PRO A 131 2.78 -1.82 -14.52
CA PRO A 131 3.62 -2.92 -14.98
C PRO A 131 5.11 -2.64 -14.75
N SER A 132 5.88 -3.70 -14.47
CA SER A 132 7.33 -3.65 -14.43
C SER A 132 7.95 -4.99 -14.82
N GLU A 133 8.84 -4.94 -15.81
CA GLU A 133 9.65 -6.10 -16.22
C GLU A 133 10.85 -6.34 -15.28
N LYS A 134 11.24 -5.33 -14.48
CA LYS A 134 12.46 -5.35 -13.69
C LYS A 134 12.25 -5.86 -12.25
N LEU A 135 11.05 -5.65 -11.70
CA LEU A 135 10.78 -5.96 -10.30
C LEU A 135 10.30 -7.40 -10.13
N SER A 136 10.69 -8.05 -9.03
CA SER A 136 10.09 -9.32 -8.60
C SER A 136 8.67 -9.07 -8.04
N PHE A 137 7.87 -10.13 -7.87
CA PHE A 137 6.54 -10.00 -7.27
C PHE A 137 6.60 -9.49 -5.83
N GLU A 138 7.64 -9.85 -5.07
CA GLU A 138 7.88 -9.34 -3.71
C GLU A 138 8.11 -7.82 -3.74
N GLN A 139 8.93 -7.35 -4.68
CA GLN A 139 9.21 -5.92 -4.86
C GLN A 139 7.97 -5.17 -5.35
N LEU A 140 7.17 -5.77 -6.26
CA LEU A 140 5.91 -5.19 -6.73
C LEU A 140 4.88 -5.03 -5.60
N ALA A 141 4.83 -5.97 -4.65
CA ALA A 141 3.97 -5.84 -3.47
C ALA A 141 4.37 -4.67 -2.56
N LEU A 142 5.67 -4.30 -2.53
CA LEU A 142 6.16 -3.17 -1.73
C LEU A 142 5.98 -1.80 -2.39
N VAL A 143 5.61 -1.74 -3.68
CA VAL A 143 5.47 -0.46 -4.41
C VAL A 143 4.39 0.43 -3.79
N GLU A 144 3.29 -0.15 -3.32
CA GLU A 144 2.23 0.62 -2.65
C GLU A 144 2.78 1.32 -1.40
N THR A 145 3.42 0.59 -0.50
CA THR A 145 4.05 1.12 0.71
C THR A 145 5.08 2.22 0.39
N LEU A 146 5.91 2.01 -0.65
CA LEU A 146 6.85 3.03 -1.13
C LEU A 146 6.12 4.26 -1.66
N GLY A 147 5.01 4.08 -2.37
CA GLY A 147 4.16 5.18 -2.86
C GLY A 147 3.64 6.06 -1.73
N ILE A 148 3.27 5.48 -0.58
CA ILE A 148 2.86 6.24 0.61
C ILE A 148 4.02 7.08 1.15
N GLY A 149 5.22 6.49 1.26
CA GLY A 149 6.42 7.22 1.70
C GLY A 149 6.82 8.34 0.75
N CYS A 150 6.75 8.10 -0.56
CA CYS A 150 6.97 9.12 -1.59
C CYS A 150 5.97 10.28 -1.45
N HIS A 151 4.68 9.95 -1.37
CA HIS A 151 3.63 10.96 -1.19
C HIS A 151 3.82 11.80 0.08
N ALA A 152 4.19 11.17 1.20
CA ALA A 152 4.48 11.90 2.44
C ALA A 152 5.63 12.89 2.25
N THR A 153 6.71 12.49 1.59
CA THR A 153 7.86 13.35 1.28
C THR A 153 7.45 14.50 0.34
N ASP A 154 6.70 14.20 -0.72
CA ASP A 154 6.20 15.22 -1.67
C ASP A 154 5.29 16.25 -0.98
N ARG A 155 4.46 15.81 -0.04
CA ARG A 155 3.59 16.71 0.75
C ARG A 155 4.38 17.58 1.72
N GLY A 156 5.45 17.05 2.31
CA GLY A 156 6.36 17.82 3.18
C GLY A 156 7.28 18.75 2.38
N ALA A 157 7.58 18.37 1.14
CA ALA A 157 8.47 19.07 0.22
C ALA A 157 9.79 19.55 0.86
N PRO A 158 10.49 18.72 1.66
CA PRO A 158 11.73 19.13 2.31
C PRO A 158 12.85 19.32 1.30
N GLY A 159 13.79 20.22 1.60
CA GLY A 159 14.96 20.49 0.78
C GLY A 159 16.25 20.60 1.60
N GLN A 160 17.31 20.95 0.90
CA GLN A 160 18.61 21.18 1.54
C GLN A 160 18.51 22.29 2.60
N GLY A 161 18.96 22.00 3.82
CA GLY A 161 18.90 22.92 4.97
C GLY A 161 17.67 22.73 5.86
N ASP A 162 16.70 21.95 5.42
CA ASP A 162 15.56 21.59 6.26
C ASP A 162 15.90 20.47 7.25
N HIS A 163 15.16 20.42 8.35
CA HIS A 163 15.19 19.34 9.33
C HIS A 163 13.86 18.59 9.30
N VAL A 164 13.93 17.28 9.09
CA VAL A 164 12.76 16.39 9.02
C VAL A 164 12.80 15.41 10.19
N LEU A 165 11.71 15.34 10.95
CA LEU A 165 11.47 14.32 11.95
C LEU A 165 10.54 13.24 11.36
N ILE A 166 11.01 12.01 11.28
CA ILE A 166 10.22 10.83 10.92
C ILE A 166 9.84 10.11 12.21
N ILE A 167 8.55 10.05 12.51
CA ILE A 167 8.02 9.39 13.70
C ILE A 167 7.57 7.98 13.35
N GLY A 168 8.29 7.00 13.84
CA GLY A 168 8.10 5.57 13.58
C GLY A 168 9.05 5.04 12.50
N ALA A 169 9.85 4.03 12.86
CA ALA A 169 10.74 3.29 11.96
C ALA A 169 10.12 1.95 11.51
N GLY A 170 8.79 1.94 11.30
CA GLY A 170 8.07 0.85 10.65
C GLY A 170 8.12 0.97 9.11
N PRO A 171 7.41 0.10 8.36
CA PRO A 171 7.47 0.07 6.89
C PRO A 171 7.22 1.43 6.23
N ILE A 172 6.21 2.18 6.67
CA ILE A 172 5.91 3.52 6.13
C ILE A 172 7.00 4.54 6.49
N GLY A 173 7.50 4.50 7.74
CA GLY A 173 8.60 5.38 8.15
C GLY A 173 9.88 5.12 7.35
N LEU A 174 10.21 3.85 7.10
CA LEU A 174 11.34 3.46 6.25
C LEU A 174 11.13 3.87 4.79
N ALA A 175 9.92 3.70 4.24
CA ALA A 175 9.58 4.17 2.91
C ALA A 175 9.72 5.71 2.80
N THR A 176 9.22 6.45 3.79
CA THR A 176 9.39 7.92 3.86
C THR A 176 10.87 8.29 3.95
N LEU A 177 11.65 7.56 4.75
CA LEU A 177 13.09 7.77 4.88
C LEU A 177 13.82 7.61 3.54
N GLU A 178 13.46 6.60 2.74
CA GLU A 178 14.07 6.37 1.42
C GLU A 178 13.92 7.58 0.49
N PHE A 179 12.78 8.21 0.47
CA PHE A 179 12.55 9.38 -0.39
C PHE A 179 13.09 10.67 0.25
N THR A 180 12.92 10.86 1.55
CA THR A 180 13.40 12.07 2.24
C THR A 180 14.92 12.22 2.16
N ARG A 181 15.69 11.10 2.23
CA ARG A 181 17.15 11.15 2.10
C ARG A 181 17.63 11.66 0.73
N LEU A 182 16.80 11.60 -0.30
CA LEU A 182 17.14 12.10 -1.63
C LEU A 182 17.00 13.63 -1.75
N THR A 183 16.36 14.28 -0.78
CA THR A 183 16.10 15.73 -0.80
C THR A 183 17.27 16.57 -0.27
N GLY A 184 18.22 15.95 0.42
CA GLY A 184 19.34 16.63 1.08
C GLY A 184 18.98 17.25 2.44
N ALA A 185 17.78 17.00 2.96
CA ALA A 185 17.37 17.42 4.30
C ALA A 185 18.13 16.63 5.39
N THR A 186 18.30 17.25 6.55
CA THR A 186 18.76 16.56 7.77
C THR A 186 17.62 15.76 8.36
N ILE A 187 17.85 14.46 8.62
CA ILE A 187 16.77 13.55 9.05
C ILE A 187 17.06 13.08 10.48
N THR A 188 16.04 13.19 11.33
CA THR A 188 15.96 12.53 12.62
C THR A 188 14.87 11.45 12.55
N VAL A 189 15.18 10.23 12.98
CA VAL A 189 14.20 9.13 13.08
C VAL A 189 13.91 8.84 14.55
N MET A 190 12.65 8.80 14.91
CA MET A 190 12.18 8.50 16.25
C MET A 190 11.33 7.22 16.26
N ASP A 191 11.61 6.31 17.17
CA ASP A 191 10.81 5.09 17.41
C ASP A 191 10.88 4.70 18.89
N MET A 192 9.93 3.91 19.36
CA MET A 192 9.93 3.33 20.71
C MET A 192 10.87 2.13 20.83
N VAL A 193 11.27 1.52 19.71
CA VAL A 193 12.05 0.29 19.63
C VAL A 193 13.46 0.57 19.14
N GLU A 194 14.44 0.48 20.07
CA GLU A 194 15.86 0.76 19.79
C GLU A 194 16.41 -0.03 18.59
N SER A 195 16.05 -1.33 18.46
CA SER A 195 16.55 -2.16 17.36
C SER A 195 16.12 -1.67 15.96
N ARG A 196 15.01 -0.97 15.85
CA ARG A 196 14.56 -0.34 14.59
C ARG A 196 15.41 0.91 14.27
N LEU A 197 15.79 1.65 15.29
CA LEU A 197 16.69 2.80 15.15
C LEU A 197 18.11 2.33 14.80
N ASP A 198 18.56 1.21 15.39
CA ASP A 198 19.82 0.54 15.00
C ASP A 198 19.83 0.17 13.53
N PHE A 199 18.73 -0.37 13.03
CA PHE A 199 18.56 -0.67 11.60
C PHE A 199 18.69 0.60 10.74
N CYS A 200 18.06 1.71 11.15
CA CYS A 200 18.20 2.99 10.45
C CYS A 200 19.64 3.50 10.44
N ARG A 201 20.34 3.40 11.56
CA ARG A 201 21.76 3.80 11.67
C ARG A 201 22.67 2.94 10.77
N GLN A 202 22.50 1.63 10.84
CA GLN A 202 23.39 0.68 10.14
C GLN A 202 23.12 0.60 8.64
N THR A 203 21.85 0.62 8.24
CA THR A 203 21.44 0.42 6.84
C THR A 203 21.44 1.72 6.05
N TYR A 204 20.99 2.81 6.67
CA TYR A 204 20.82 4.10 5.98
C TYR A 204 21.83 5.17 6.40
N GLY A 205 22.69 4.90 7.38
CA GLY A 205 23.67 5.85 7.88
C GLY A 205 23.05 7.05 8.61
N ILE A 206 21.85 6.90 9.18
CA ILE A 206 21.14 7.96 9.89
C ILE A 206 21.91 8.28 11.19
N GLN A 207 22.33 9.54 11.33
CA GLN A 207 23.10 9.98 12.48
C GLN A 207 22.22 10.43 13.64
N HIS A 208 21.04 10.96 13.36
CA HIS A 208 20.14 11.48 14.37
C HIS A 208 18.98 10.49 14.57
N THR A 209 18.98 9.83 15.71
CA THR A 209 17.91 8.91 16.12
C THR A 209 17.50 9.22 17.55
N MET A 210 16.24 8.99 17.87
CA MET A 210 15.66 9.30 19.17
C MET A 210 14.72 8.18 19.61
N VAL A 211 14.97 7.65 20.83
CA VAL A 211 14.05 6.68 21.44
C VAL A 211 12.95 7.44 22.14
N PHE A 212 11.69 7.23 21.73
CA PHE A 212 10.55 7.84 22.38
C PHE A 212 10.15 7.05 23.62
N GLN A 213 10.20 7.71 24.79
CA GLN A 213 9.89 7.08 26.09
C GLN A 213 8.43 7.28 26.52
N GLY A 214 7.64 8.03 25.76
CA GLY A 214 6.20 8.15 25.94
C GLY A 214 5.75 9.42 26.66
N ASP A 215 6.65 10.26 27.18
CA ASP A 215 6.35 11.51 27.90
C ASP A 215 6.79 12.80 27.18
N GLY A 216 7.50 12.65 26.07
CA GLY A 216 7.99 13.76 25.27
C GLY A 216 9.18 14.52 25.87
N SER A 217 9.82 13.97 26.90
CA SER A 217 11.02 14.55 27.51
C SER A 217 12.24 14.55 26.57
N GLU A 218 12.16 13.78 25.49
CA GLU A 218 13.18 13.65 24.46
C GLU A 218 13.18 14.80 23.43
N LEU A 219 12.05 15.53 23.34
CA LEU A 219 11.84 16.64 22.39
C LEU A 219 12.33 17.97 22.93
#